data_83668d78ee329ca123dda06564ccbdaf
#
_entry.id   83668d78ee329ca123dda06564ccbdaf
#
_cell.length_a   1.000
_cell.length_b   1.000
_cell.length_c   1.000
_cell.angle_alpha   90.00
_cell.angle_beta   90.00
_cell.angle_gamma   90.00
#
_symmetry.space_group_name_H-M   'P 1'
#
loop_
_entity.id
_entity.type
_entity.pdbx_description
1 polymer ?
#
loop_
_entity_poly.entity_id
_entity_poly.type
_entity_poly.pdbx_seq_one_letter_code
_entity_poly.pdbx_strand_id
1 'polypeptide(L)'
;FALNGAAPADLFSLLPTEYTGAVDEIRAELDALVGLAPVKDYVFGLADNLQVQQRRAAAGFKTASLSMHMIFTGNPGTGKTTIARLVAKYLKAIGALKGGQLVEVSRGDLVGRYTGHTAPLTNSVIQSALGGVLFIDEAYSLYRGEQDSFGLEAIDTLVKGMEDHRDELVVILAGYTKEMEGFLTANSGLASRFPNKVEFPDYTADELLDITTVLAKGKGYRLDESCTFPPVSYTHLRAHET
;
A
#
# COMPACT_ATOMS: atom_id res chain seq x y z
N PHE A 1 -35.50 -13.69 13.80
CA PHE A 1 -35.07 -12.33 14.15
C PHE A 1 -34.85 -11.60 12.84
N ALA A 2 -35.73 -10.64 12.52
CA ALA A 2 -35.64 -9.81 11.33
C ALA A 2 -34.54 -8.74 11.57
N LEU A 3 -33.48 -8.76 10.77
CA LEU A 3 -32.54 -7.66 10.66
C LEU A 3 -33.23 -6.57 9.82
N ASN A 4 -33.70 -5.51 10.46
CA ASN A 4 -34.13 -4.31 9.79
C ASN A 4 -32.94 -3.73 9.04
N GLY A 5 -33.06 -3.69 7.70
CA GLY A 5 -32.03 -3.15 6.83
C GLY A 5 -31.91 -1.63 6.99
N ALA A 6 -30.91 -1.19 7.73
CA ALA A 6 -30.42 0.18 7.65
C ALA A 6 -29.45 0.27 6.46
N ALA A 7 -29.63 1.29 5.64
CA ALA A 7 -28.81 1.53 4.46
C ALA A 7 -27.34 1.82 4.85
N PRO A 8 -26.34 1.55 3.97
CA PRO A 8 -24.92 1.72 4.26
C PRO A 8 -24.52 3.13 4.75
N ALA A 9 -25.30 4.16 4.42
CA ALA A 9 -25.06 5.56 4.82
C ALA A 9 -25.13 5.80 6.34
N ASP A 10 -25.86 4.98 7.10
CA ASP A 10 -26.01 5.18 8.55
C ASP A 10 -24.83 4.63 9.38
N LEU A 11 -23.92 3.91 8.73
CA LEU A 11 -22.74 3.36 9.40
C LEU A 11 -21.72 4.44 9.83
N PHE A 12 -21.63 5.53 9.10
CA PHE A 12 -20.69 6.62 9.38
C PHE A 12 -21.15 7.54 10.51
N SER A 13 -22.45 7.60 10.82
CA SER A 13 -22.99 8.44 11.87
C SER A 13 -22.58 8.06 13.30
N LEU A 14 -21.88 6.95 13.48
CA LEU A 14 -21.45 6.43 14.78
C LEU A 14 -19.94 6.60 15.04
N LEU A 15 -19.21 7.22 14.14
CA LEU A 15 -17.84 7.67 14.42
C LEU A 15 -17.88 9.00 15.19
N PRO A 16 -16.94 9.26 16.13
CA PRO A 16 -16.77 10.58 16.68
C PRO A 16 -16.58 11.59 15.53
N THR A 17 -17.23 12.74 15.62
CA THR A 17 -17.25 13.79 14.58
C THR A 17 -15.86 14.24 14.11
N GLU A 18 -14.84 14.09 14.96
CA GLU A 18 -13.45 14.40 14.63
C GLU A 18 -12.82 13.42 13.63
N TYR A 19 -13.30 12.16 13.58
CA TYR A 19 -12.81 11.15 12.64
C TYR A 19 -13.49 11.23 11.28
N THR A 20 -14.74 11.70 11.20
CA THR A 20 -15.48 11.79 9.94
C THR A 20 -14.84 12.82 9.00
N GLY A 21 -14.44 13.99 9.47
CA GLY A 21 -13.79 15.01 8.65
C GLY A 21 -12.48 14.55 8.01
N ALA A 22 -11.60 13.93 8.79
CA ALA A 22 -10.32 13.42 8.29
C ALA A 22 -10.48 12.27 7.27
N VAL A 23 -11.47 11.40 7.48
CA VAL A 23 -11.80 10.31 6.56
C VAL A 23 -12.35 10.86 5.25
N ASP A 24 -13.24 11.85 5.30
CA ASP A 24 -13.83 12.46 4.12
C ASP A 24 -12.79 13.23 3.29
N GLU A 25 -11.84 13.92 3.94
CA GLU A 25 -10.71 14.57 3.26
C GLU A 25 -9.84 13.56 2.51
N ILE A 26 -9.49 12.43 3.14
CA ILE A 26 -8.67 11.41 2.50
C ILE A 26 -9.44 10.70 1.39
N ARG A 27 -10.74 10.48 1.54
CA ARG A 27 -11.60 9.97 0.46
C ARG A 27 -11.60 10.92 -0.73
N ALA A 28 -11.77 12.21 -0.50
CA ALA A 28 -11.70 13.22 -1.55
C ALA A 28 -10.31 13.25 -2.23
N GLU A 29 -9.23 13.09 -1.45
CA GLU A 29 -7.86 13.02 -1.98
C GLU A 29 -7.66 11.75 -2.85
N LEU A 30 -8.22 10.60 -2.44
CA LEU A 30 -8.22 9.36 -3.23
C LEU A 30 -9.08 9.49 -4.50
N ASP A 31 -10.28 10.07 -4.39
CA ASP A 31 -11.19 10.24 -5.53
C ASP A 31 -10.63 11.20 -6.57
N ALA A 32 -9.85 12.20 -6.14
CA ALA A 32 -9.18 13.15 -7.02
C ALA A 32 -8.04 12.53 -7.84
N LEU A 33 -7.53 11.35 -7.47
CA LEU A 33 -6.56 10.63 -8.29
C LEU A 33 -7.23 10.14 -9.57
N VAL A 34 -6.55 10.32 -10.69
CA VAL A 34 -7.04 9.82 -11.99
C VAL A 34 -6.93 8.30 -12.02
N GLY A 35 -7.96 7.63 -12.53
CA GLY A 35 -7.97 6.19 -12.70
C GLY A 35 -7.97 5.38 -11.39
N LEU A 36 -7.34 4.22 -11.43
CA LEU A 36 -7.11 3.33 -10.28
C LEU A 36 -8.40 2.89 -9.54
N ALA A 37 -9.55 2.80 -10.22
CA ALA A 37 -10.83 2.46 -9.60
C ALA A 37 -10.77 1.18 -8.74
N PRO A 38 -10.19 0.03 -9.20
CA PRO A 38 -10.10 -1.17 -8.37
C PRO A 38 -9.26 -0.98 -7.10
N VAL A 39 -8.22 -0.12 -7.16
CA VAL A 39 -7.36 0.18 -6.02
C VAL A 39 -8.10 1.04 -5.00
N LYS A 40 -8.86 2.03 -5.45
CA LYS A 40 -9.71 2.87 -4.60
C LYS A 40 -10.78 2.05 -3.89
N ASP A 41 -11.51 1.23 -4.63
CA ASP A 41 -12.53 0.33 -4.08
C ASP A 41 -11.95 -0.59 -3.02
N TYR A 42 -10.74 -1.11 -3.25
CA TYR A 42 -10.04 -1.93 -2.27
C TYR A 42 -9.72 -1.15 -0.98
N VAL A 43 -9.18 0.07 -1.09
CA VAL A 43 -8.83 0.90 0.07
C VAL A 43 -10.08 1.25 0.89
N PHE A 44 -11.20 1.58 0.23
CA PHE A 44 -12.46 1.85 0.90
C PHE A 44 -13.03 0.60 1.58
N GLY A 45 -13.03 -0.54 0.90
CA GLY A 45 -13.49 -1.81 1.46
C GLY A 45 -12.66 -2.30 2.65
N LEU A 46 -11.37 -1.98 2.69
CA LEU A 46 -10.51 -2.29 3.83
C LEU A 46 -11.00 -1.58 5.11
N ALA A 47 -11.35 -0.31 5.01
CA ALA A 47 -11.85 0.45 6.14
C ALA A 47 -13.20 -0.06 6.64
N ASP A 48 -14.11 -0.37 5.73
CA ASP A 48 -15.41 -0.91 6.10
C ASP A 48 -15.27 -2.23 6.88
N ASN A 49 -14.39 -3.11 6.42
CA ASN A 49 -14.07 -4.35 7.11
C ASN A 49 -13.50 -4.12 8.51
N LEU A 50 -12.56 -3.17 8.66
CA LEU A 50 -11.96 -2.84 9.95
C LEU A 50 -13.00 -2.29 10.93
N GLN A 51 -13.89 -1.41 10.49
CA GLN A 51 -14.97 -0.88 11.31
C GLN A 51 -15.93 -1.98 11.78
N VAL A 52 -16.30 -2.90 10.89
CA VAL A 52 -17.13 -4.05 11.26
C VAL A 52 -16.46 -4.89 12.34
N GLN A 53 -15.15 -5.15 12.23
CA GLN A 53 -14.41 -5.91 13.26
C GLN A 53 -14.32 -5.17 14.59
N GLN A 54 -14.07 -3.87 14.57
CA GLN A 54 -14.06 -3.05 15.79
C GLN A 54 -15.41 -3.07 16.52
N ARG A 55 -16.52 -2.97 15.77
CA ARG A 55 -17.88 -3.07 16.36
C ARG A 55 -18.16 -4.45 16.95
N ARG A 56 -17.74 -5.51 16.24
CA ARG A 56 -17.87 -6.88 16.77
C ARG A 56 -17.07 -7.06 18.06
N ALA A 57 -15.84 -6.52 18.11
CA ALA A 57 -15.03 -6.54 19.33
C ALA A 57 -15.70 -5.79 20.48
N ALA A 58 -16.21 -4.58 20.22
CA ALA A 58 -16.94 -3.77 21.22
C ALA A 58 -18.22 -4.45 21.72
N ALA A 59 -18.87 -5.26 20.89
CA ALA A 59 -20.04 -6.07 21.25
C ALA A 59 -19.69 -7.40 21.95
N GLY A 60 -18.41 -7.65 22.25
CA GLY A 60 -17.93 -8.86 22.95
C GLY A 60 -17.81 -10.11 22.07
N PHE A 61 -17.91 -9.99 20.75
CA PHE A 61 -17.71 -11.11 19.83
C PHE A 61 -16.21 -11.36 19.63
N LYS A 62 -15.84 -12.62 19.50
CA LYS A 62 -14.50 -13.00 19.06
C LYS A 62 -14.28 -12.47 17.62
N THR A 63 -13.29 -11.63 17.45
CA THR A 63 -12.86 -11.13 16.14
C THR A 63 -11.60 -11.88 15.71
N ALA A 64 -11.53 -12.26 14.44
CA ALA A 64 -10.28 -12.73 13.87
C ALA A 64 -9.31 -11.54 13.73
N SER A 65 -8.05 -11.73 14.08
CA SER A 65 -7.01 -10.76 13.77
C SER A 65 -6.88 -10.65 12.26
N LEU A 66 -7.28 -9.51 11.69
CA LEU A 66 -7.12 -9.23 10.26
C LEU A 66 -5.69 -8.76 10.01
N SER A 67 -4.96 -9.51 9.20
CA SER A 67 -3.68 -9.00 8.69
C SER A 67 -3.96 -7.87 7.70
N MET A 68 -3.42 -6.69 8.00
CA MET A 68 -3.51 -5.51 7.12
C MET A 68 -2.30 -5.38 6.19
N HIS A 69 -1.36 -6.33 6.22
CA HIS A 69 -0.23 -6.32 5.32
C HIS A 69 -0.67 -6.52 3.88
N MET A 70 -0.04 -5.80 2.94
CA MET A 70 -0.45 -5.73 1.54
C MET A 70 0.70 -5.97 0.58
N ILE A 71 0.39 -6.45 -0.59
CA ILE A 71 1.29 -6.52 -1.73
C ILE A 71 0.73 -5.61 -2.82
N PHE A 72 1.54 -4.66 -3.27
CA PHE A 72 1.24 -3.76 -4.38
C PHE A 72 2.03 -4.20 -5.61
N THR A 73 1.35 -4.65 -6.65
CA THR A 73 1.98 -5.07 -7.90
C THR A 73 1.60 -4.13 -9.05
N GLY A 74 2.47 -3.96 -10.02
CA GLY A 74 2.22 -3.15 -11.22
C GLY A 74 3.48 -2.46 -11.72
N ASN A 75 3.39 -1.85 -12.90
CA ASN A 75 4.48 -1.17 -13.58
C ASN A 75 4.96 0.10 -12.83
N PRO A 76 6.16 0.62 -13.13
CA PRO A 76 6.63 1.89 -12.58
C PRO A 76 5.68 3.04 -12.91
N GLY A 77 5.55 4.00 -11.99
CA GLY A 77 4.74 5.20 -12.21
C GLY A 77 3.23 5.00 -12.10
N THR A 78 2.74 3.81 -11.74
CA THR A 78 1.30 3.53 -11.56
C THR A 78 0.71 4.06 -10.25
N GLY A 79 1.50 4.76 -9.42
CA GLY A 79 1.00 5.43 -8.22
C GLY A 79 1.09 4.61 -6.93
N LYS A 80 1.82 3.48 -6.89
CA LYS A 80 1.95 2.60 -5.71
C LYS A 80 2.34 3.35 -4.44
N THR A 81 3.41 4.14 -4.47
CA THR A 81 3.87 4.93 -3.30
C THR A 81 2.86 6.00 -2.89
N THR A 82 2.18 6.64 -3.86
CA THR A 82 1.14 7.64 -3.58
C THR A 82 -0.02 7.03 -2.84
N ILE A 83 -0.52 5.89 -3.31
CA ILE A 83 -1.59 5.14 -2.64
C ILE A 83 -1.14 4.62 -1.27
N ALA A 84 0.08 4.10 -1.12
CA ALA A 84 0.60 3.66 0.17
C ALA A 84 0.59 4.79 1.22
N ARG A 85 0.92 6.02 0.81
CA ARG A 85 0.86 7.20 1.68
C ARG A 85 -0.56 7.55 2.09
N LEU A 86 -1.52 7.44 1.17
CA LEU A 86 -2.94 7.65 1.46
C LEU A 86 -3.50 6.55 2.36
N VAL A 87 -3.11 5.29 2.14
CA VAL A 87 -3.45 4.16 3.03
C VAL A 87 -2.95 4.41 4.45
N ALA A 88 -1.71 4.89 4.63
CA ALA A 88 -1.18 5.20 5.96
C ALA A 88 -1.99 6.29 6.66
N LYS A 89 -2.33 7.38 5.97
CA LYS A 89 -3.21 8.43 6.49
C LYS A 89 -4.59 7.87 6.83
N TYR A 90 -5.14 7.03 5.97
CA TYR A 90 -6.48 6.47 6.12
C TYR A 90 -6.57 5.52 7.31
N LEU A 91 -5.59 4.61 7.47
CA LEU A 91 -5.52 3.71 8.62
C LEU A 91 -5.40 4.47 9.95
N LYS A 92 -4.68 5.60 9.96
CA LYS A 92 -4.68 6.51 11.11
C LYS A 92 -6.05 7.14 11.35
N ALA A 93 -6.68 7.69 10.31
CA ALA A 93 -7.97 8.37 10.42
C ALA A 93 -9.08 7.46 10.95
N ILE A 94 -9.08 6.17 10.61
CA ILE A 94 -10.03 5.18 11.13
C ILE A 94 -9.59 4.55 12.47
N GLY A 95 -8.48 5.01 13.06
CA GLY A 95 -7.98 4.50 14.34
C GLY A 95 -7.37 3.10 14.30
N ALA A 96 -7.06 2.57 13.11
CA ALA A 96 -6.39 1.29 12.96
C ALA A 96 -4.90 1.36 13.30
N LEU A 97 -4.28 2.51 13.07
CA LEU A 97 -2.91 2.83 13.44
C LEU A 97 -2.86 4.10 14.27
N LYS A 98 -1.93 4.17 15.21
CA LYS A 98 -1.71 5.35 16.07
C LYS A 98 -1.06 6.51 15.30
N GLY A 99 -0.13 6.18 14.40
CA GLY A 99 0.55 7.12 13.50
C GLY A 99 0.03 7.00 12.07
N GLY A 100 0.33 7.98 11.24
CA GLY A 100 0.00 7.96 9.80
C GLY A 100 1.26 8.13 8.94
N GLN A 101 2.44 7.86 9.55
CA GLN A 101 3.71 7.94 8.82
C GLN A 101 3.85 6.78 7.86
N LEU A 102 4.44 7.06 6.70
CA LEU A 102 4.96 6.08 5.76
C LEU A 102 6.48 6.09 5.84
N VAL A 103 7.06 4.96 6.21
CA VAL A 103 8.52 4.74 6.13
C VAL A 103 8.79 3.98 4.84
N GLU A 104 9.37 4.68 3.87
CA GLU A 104 9.67 4.15 2.54
C GLU A 104 11.13 3.68 2.52
N VAL A 105 11.34 2.43 2.16
CA VAL A 105 12.66 1.79 2.14
C VAL A 105 12.83 0.88 0.93
N SER A 106 14.07 0.58 0.62
CA SER A 106 14.50 -0.39 -0.37
C SER A 106 15.41 -1.46 0.26
N ARG A 107 15.89 -2.41 -0.55
CA ARG A 107 16.86 -3.41 -0.07
C ARG A 107 18.07 -2.78 0.65
N GLY A 108 18.58 -1.64 0.15
CA GLY A 108 19.77 -1.00 0.71
C GLY A 108 19.59 -0.52 2.14
N ASP A 109 18.37 -0.26 2.56
CA ASP A 109 18.01 0.22 3.90
C ASP A 109 17.78 -0.93 4.89
N LEU A 110 17.59 -2.15 4.38
CA LEU A 110 17.27 -3.34 5.18
C LEU A 110 18.46 -4.31 5.29
N VAL A 111 19.28 -4.41 4.25
CA VAL A 111 20.33 -5.41 4.14
C VAL A 111 21.69 -4.80 4.47
N GLY A 112 22.33 -5.32 5.51
CA GLY A 112 23.65 -4.89 5.94
C GLY A 112 24.76 -5.29 4.97
N ARG A 113 25.91 -4.58 5.05
CA ARG A 113 27.09 -4.85 4.20
C ARG A 113 28.02 -5.92 4.77
N TYR A 114 27.89 -6.22 6.06
CA TYR A 114 28.75 -7.15 6.79
C TYR A 114 27.93 -8.12 7.60
N THR A 115 28.49 -9.29 7.89
CA THR A 115 27.88 -10.32 8.73
C THR A 115 27.45 -9.73 10.09
N GLY A 116 26.22 -10.04 10.51
CA GLY A 116 25.64 -9.57 11.77
C GLY A 116 25.07 -8.15 11.75
N HIS A 117 25.10 -7.45 10.60
CA HIS A 117 24.56 -6.09 10.49
C HIS A 117 23.11 -6.06 9.96
N THR A 118 22.67 -7.10 9.26
CA THR A 118 21.36 -7.10 8.60
C THR A 118 20.20 -7.09 9.60
N ALA A 119 20.16 -8.02 10.54
CA ALA A 119 19.06 -8.09 11.50
C ALA A 119 18.95 -6.83 12.38
N PRO A 120 20.03 -6.23 12.93
CA PRO A 120 19.92 -4.95 13.63
C PRO A 120 19.41 -3.80 12.76
N LEU A 121 19.89 -3.72 11.50
CA LEU A 121 19.45 -2.69 10.55
C LEU A 121 17.96 -2.83 10.22
N THR A 122 17.52 -4.04 9.86
CA THR A 122 16.10 -4.35 9.57
C THR A 122 15.23 -4.03 10.80
N ASN A 123 15.65 -4.42 12.01
CA ASN A 123 14.91 -4.11 13.24
C ASN A 123 14.82 -2.60 13.49
N SER A 124 15.90 -1.84 13.23
CA SER A 124 15.86 -0.38 13.36
C SER A 124 14.83 0.26 12.42
N VAL A 125 14.73 -0.23 11.19
CA VAL A 125 13.72 0.21 10.22
C VAL A 125 12.31 -0.14 10.70
N ILE A 126 12.09 -1.38 11.17
CA ILE A 126 10.81 -1.81 11.74
C ILE A 126 10.40 -0.88 12.89
N GLN A 127 11.31 -0.61 13.84
CA GLN A 127 11.04 0.27 14.97
C GLN A 127 10.66 1.69 14.53
N SER A 128 11.29 2.22 13.47
CA SER A 128 10.96 3.55 12.94
C SER A 128 9.56 3.62 12.31
N ALA A 129 9.02 2.49 11.87
CA ALA A 129 7.72 2.38 11.21
C ALA A 129 6.58 2.02 12.17
N LEU A 130 6.88 1.73 13.45
CA LEU A 130 5.83 1.37 14.43
C LEU A 130 4.79 2.47 14.58
N GLY A 131 3.54 2.06 14.65
CA GLY A 131 2.38 2.94 14.65
C GLY A 131 1.98 3.43 13.26
N GLY A 132 2.70 3.06 12.21
CA GLY A 132 2.49 3.49 10.82
C GLY A 132 2.64 2.37 9.81
N VAL A 133 3.06 2.75 8.61
CA VAL A 133 3.23 1.85 7.46
C VAL A 133 4.69 1.77 7.04
N LEU A 134 5.22 0.57 6.93
CA LEU A 134 6.51 0.27 6.30
C LEU A 134 6.26 -0.11 4.83
N PHE A 135 6.72 0.72 3.93
CA PHE A 135 6.63 0.49 2.48
C PHE A 135 7.99 0.06 1.94
N ILE A 136 8.05 -1.14 1.39
CA ILE A 136 9.28 -1.71 0.83
C ILE A 136 9.14 -1.72 -0.68
N ASP A 137 9.85 -0.80 -1.34
CA ASP A 137 9.84 -0.74 -2.80
C ASP A 137 10.79 -1.76 -3.40
N GLU A 138 10.43 -2.28 -4.58
CA GLU A 138 11.14 -3.36 -5.26
C GLU A 138 11.47 -4.52 -4.30
N ALA A 139 10.47 -4.94 -3.50
CA ALA A 139 10.64 -5.93 -2.44
C ALA A 139 11.25 -7.26 -2.93
N TYR A 140 11.02 -7.63 -4.20
CA TYR A 140 11.65 -8.80 -4.82
C TYR A 140 13.18 -8.73 -4.79
N SER A 141 13.77 -7.54 -4.73
CA SER A 141 15.21 -7.36 -4.63
C SER A 141 15.81 -7.90 -3.33
N LEU A 142 14.99 -8.11 -2.29
CA LEU A 142 15.41 -8.74 -1.03
C LEU A 142 15.85 -10.18 -1.21
N TYR A 143 15.35 -10.88 -2.24
CA TYR A 143 15.72 -12.26 -2.52
C TYR A 143 16.48 -12.38 -3.85
N ARG A 144 17.76 -12.70 -3.79
CA ARG A 144 18.63 -12.91 -4.96
C ARG A 144 19.08 -14.36 -5.11
N GLY A 145 18.28 -15.29 -4.58
CA GLY A 145 18.56 -16.72 -4.57
C GLY A 145 18.98 -17.26 -3.21
N GLU A 146 19.09 -18.57 -3.10
CA GLU A 146 19.38 -19.28 -1.83
C GLU A 146 20.75 -18.93 -1.21
N GLN A 147 21.67 -18.44 -2.02
CA GLN A 147 23.01 -18.04 -1.55
C GLN A 147 23.07 -16.61 -0.99
N ASP A 148 22.00 -15.84 -1.12
CA ASP A 148 21.89 -14.49 -0.57
C ASP A 148 21.49 -14.53 0.91
N SER A 149 22.43 -14.97 1.76
CA SER A 149 22.18 -15.11 3.20
C SER A 149 21.75 -13.81 3.88
N PHE A 150 22.22 -12.67 3.44
CA PHE A 150 21.86 -11.36 3.99
C PHE A 150 20.40 -10.97 3.63
N GLY A 151 19.99 -11.23 2.39
CA GLY A 151 18.61 -11.00 1.99
C GLY A 151 17.64 -11.92 2.72
N LEU A 152 17.98 -13.19 2.89
CA LEU A 152 17.20 -14.15 3.68
C LEU A 152 17.11 -13.72 5.15
N GLU A 153 18.21 -13.29 5.77
CA GLU A 153 18.23 -12.76 7.15
C GLU A 153 17.29 -11.54 7.29
N ALA A 154 17.27 -10.64 6.30
CA ALA A 154 16.36 -9.50 6.31
C ALA A 154 14.89 -9.93 6.23
N ILE A 155 14.57 -10.90 5.34
CA ILE A 155 13.22 -11.45 5.20
C ILE A 155 12.76 -12.12 6.50
N ASP A 156 13.59 -12.96 7.12
CA ASP A 156 13.26 -13.63 8.36
C ASP A 156 13.04 -12.64 9.51
N THR A 157 13.89 -11.61 9.58
CA THR A 157 13.76 -10.53 10.57
C THR A 157 12.47 -9.74 10.36
N LEU A 158 12.13 -9.43 9.10
CA LEU A 158 10.90 -8.73 8.75
C LEU A 158 9.67 -9.56 9.13
N VAL A 159 9.65 -10.84 8.78
CA VAL A 159 8.56 -11.78 9.11
C VAL A 159 8.33 -11.83 10.62
N LYS A 160 9.41 -11.95 11.41
CA LYS A 160 9.32 -11.92 12.87
C LYS A 160 8.79 -10.59 13.39
N GLY A 161 9.30 -9.47 12.89
CA GLY A 161 8.84 -8.14 13.30
C GLY A 161 7.38 -7.89 12.99
N MET A 162 6.87 -8.40 11.86
CA MET A 162 5.45 -8.34 11.50
C MET A 162 4.56 -9.12 12.47
N GLU A 163 5.03 -10.26 12.98
CA GLU A 163 4.31 -11.05 13.99
C GLU A 163 4.32 -10.38 15.36
N ASP A 164 5.49 -9.90 15.78
CA ASP A 164 5.69 -9.27 17.08
C ASP A 164 4.91 -7.93 17.20
N HIS A 165 4.72 -7.21 16.08
CA HIS A 165 4.10 -5.88 16.03
C HIS A 165 2.84 -5.83 15.15
N ARG A 166 2.13 -6.94 14.98
CA ARG A 166 0.98 -7.07 14.06
C ARG A 166 -0.14 -6.05 14.26
N ASP A 167 -0.30 -5.54 15.48
CA ASP A 167 -1.34 -4.57 15.84
C ASP A 167 -0.87 -3.10 15.71
N GLU A 168 0.42 -2.89 15.47
CA GLU A 168 1.04 -1.56 15.43
C GLU A 168 1.78 -1.26 14.12
N LEU A 169 1.95 -2.26 13.26
CA LEU A 169 2.70 -2.14 12.02
C LEU A 169 1.90 -2.70 10.85
N VAL A 170 1.81 -1.93 9.77
CA VAL A 170 1.38 -2.43 8.47
C VAL A 170 2.57 -2.44 7.53
N VAL A 171 2.81 -3.56 6.85
CA VAL A 171 3.87 -3.68 5.84
C VAL A 171 3.23 -3.74 4.47
N ILE A 172 3.73 -2.94 3.54
CA ILE A 172 3.36 -2.97 2.13
C ILE A 172 4.61 -3.35 1.32
N LEU A 173 4.54 -4.47 0.62
CA LEU A 173 5.56 -4.87 -0.34
C LEU A 173 5.16 -4.40 -1.73
N ALA A 174 6.00 -3.65 -2.41
CA ALA A 174 5.74 -3.16 -3.75
C ALA A 174 6.75 -3.71 -4.77
N GLY A 175 6.31 -3.91 -6.00
CA GLY A 175 7.18 -4.36 -7.08
C GLY A 175 6.43 -4.69 -8.37
N TYR A 176 7.17 -5.16 -9.36
CA TYR A 176 6.60 -5.61 -10.63
C TYR A 176 5.88 -6.95 -10.44
N THR A 177 4.77 -7.13 -11.13
CA THR A 177 3.89 -8.31 -10.93
C THR A 177 4.65 -9.62 -11.06
N LYS A 178 5.40 -9.79 -12.15
CA LYS A 178 6.12 -11.03 -12.43
C LYS A 178 7.23 -11.33 -11.42
N GLU A 179 8.01 -10.31 -11.06
CA GLU A 179 9.11 -10.41 -10.11
C GLU A 179 8.58 -10.71 -8.70
N MET A 180 7.47 -10.08 -8.32
CA MET A 180 6.80 -10.33 -7.04
C MET A 180 6.21 -11.73 -6.94
N GLU A 181 5.65 -12.29 -8.01
CA GLU A 181 5.18 -13.68 -8.04
C GLU A 181 6.34 -14.66 -7.79
N GLY A 182 7.47 -14.47 -8.45
CA GLY A 182 8.67 -15.28 -8.24
C GLY A 182 9.20 -15.18 -6.81
N PHE A 183 9.26 -13.97 -6.27
CA PHE A 183 9.71 -13.69 -4.92
C PHE A 183 8.83 -14.37 -3.86
N LEU A 184 7.52 -14.28 -3.99
CA LEU A 184 6.56 -14.86 -3.06
C LEU A 184 6.51 -16.39 -3.15
N THR A 185 6.71 -16.95 -4.35
CA THR A 185 6.80 -18.39 -4.55
C THR A 185 8.02 -18.97 -3.83
N ALA A 186 9.16 -18.28 -3.90
CA ALA A 186 10.38 -18.69 -3.21
C ALA A 186 10.30 -18.53 -1.68
N ASN A 187 9.40 -17.67 -1.18
CA ASN A 187 9.26 -17.32 0.23
C ASN A 187 7.83 -17.53 0.73
N SER A 188 7.37 -18.78 0.76
CA SER A 188 5.99 -19.12 1.14
C SER A 188 5.60 -18.66 2.55
N GLY A 189 6.55 -18.67 3.49
CA GLY A 189 6.37 -18.15 4.85
C GLY A 189 6.05 -16.66 4.86
N LEU A 190 6.70 -15.87 4.02
CA LEU A 190 6.39 -14.46 3.81
C LEU A 190 5.03 -14.30 3.12
N ALA A 191 4.80 -15.05 2.04
CA ALA A 191 3.57 -14.95 1.25
C ALA A 191 2.29 -15.16 2.07
N SER A 192 2.31 -16.08 3.04
CA SER A 192 1.16 -16.39 3.90
C SER A 192 0.73 -15.22 4.81
N ARG A 193 1.61 -14.26 5.06
CA ARG A 193 1.35 -13.08 5.90
C ARG A 193 0.74 -11.90 5.15
N PHE A 194 0.70 -11.98 3.82
CA PHE A 194 0.17 -10.94 2.94
C PHE A 194 -1.11 -11.43 2.22
N PRO A 195 -2.24 -11.45 2.92
CA PRO A 195 -3.50 -11.88 2.30
C PRO A 195 -4.05 -10.87 1.28
N ASN A 196 -3.60 -9.62 1.39
CA ASN A 196 -4.13 -8.51 0.63
C ASN A 196 -3.21 -8.22 -0.58
N LYS A 197 -3.70 -8.52 -1.77
CA LYS A 197 -2.99 -8.25 -3.03
C LYS A 197 -3.74 -7.18 -3.81
N VAL A 198 -3.05 -6.11 -4.17
CA VAL A 198 -3.59 -4.97 -4.90
C VAL A 198 -2.78 -4.81 -6.18
N GLU A 199 -3.44 -4.99 -7.30
CA GLU A 199 -2.83 -4.80 -8.61
C GLU A 199 -3.11 -3.40 -9.11
N PHE A 200 -2.05 -2.72 -9.55
CA PHE A 200 -2.10 -1.39 -10.13
C PHE A 200 -2.04 -1.54 -11.65
N PRO A 201 -3.17 -1.33 -12.33
CA PRO A 201 -3.19 -1.38 -13.79
C PRO A 201 -2.39 -0.23 -14.39
N ASP A 202 -1.96 -0.43 -15.63
CA ASP A 202 -1.41 0.66 -16.42
C ASP A 202 -2.51 1.68 -16.73
N TYR A 203 -2.12 2.96 -16.79
CA TYR A 203 -3.03 4.02 -17.19
C TYR A 203 -3.35 3.94 -18.69
N THR A 204 -4.58 4.22 -19.02
CA THR A 204 -5.01 4.46 -20.41
C THR A 204 -4.43 5.76 -20.95
N ALA A 205 -4.47 5.95 -22.27
CA ALA A 205 -4.00 7.20 -22.89
C ALA A 205 -4.78 8.43 -22.38
N ASP A 206 -6.09 8.29 -22.17
CA ASP A 206 -6.95 9.36 -21.65
C ASP A 206 -6.60 9.69 -20.19
N GLU A 207 -6.40 8.67 -19.35
CA GLU A 207 -5.97 8.87 -17.96
C GLU A 207 -4.59 9.54 -17.88
N LEU A 208 -3.65 9.19 -18.77
CA LEU A 208 -2.34 9.85 -18.84
C LEU A 208 -2.46 11.32 -19.25
N LEU A 209 -3.39 11.66 -20.13
CA LEU A 209 -3.68 13.04 -20.50
C LEU A 209 -4.25 13.83 -19.31
N ASP A 210 -5.19 13.22 -18.59
CA ASP A 210 -5.77 13.81 -17.39
C ASP A 210 -4.71 14.04 -16.30
N ILE A 211 -3.87 13.04 -16.03
CA ILE A 211 -2.74 13.15 -15.09
C ILE A 211 -1.81 14.30 -15.51
N THR A 212 -1.46 14.37 -16.80
CA THR A 212 -0.59 15.42 -17.33
C THR A 212 -1.23 16.79 -17.15
N THR A 213 -2.53 16.90 -17.38
CA THR A 213 -3.31 18.14 -17.23
C THR A 213 -3.32 18.61 -15.76
N VAL A 214 -3.56 17.68 -14.84
CA VAL A 214 -3.55 17.97 -13.39
C VAL A 214 -2.16 18.43 -12.94
N LEU A 215 -1.10 17.74 -13.37
CA LEU A 215 0.28 18.09 -13.03
C LEU A 215 0.71 19.43 -13.62
N ALA A 216 0.33 19.70 -14.87
CA ALA A 216 0.62 20.98 -15.53
C ALA A 216 -0.07 22.14 -14.78
N LYS A 217 -1.36 21.98 -14.48
CA LYS A 217 -2.13 22.96 -13.71
C LYS A 217 -1.54 23.21 -12.32
N GLY A 218 -1.12 22.16 -11.63
CA GLY A 218 -0.48 22.27 -10.31
C GLY A 218 0.85 23.02 -10.33
N LYS A 219 1.54 23.04 -11.49
CA LYS A 219 2.78 23.79 -11.73
C LYS A 219 2.56 25.15 -12.38
N GLY A 220 1.30 25.58 -12.57
CA GLY A 220 0.96 26.85 -13.20
C GLY A 220 1.06 26.85 -14.74
N TYR A 221 1.17 25.68 -15.39
CA TYR A 221 1.16 25.56 -16.85
C TYR A 221 -0.24 25.26 -17.38
N ARG A 222 -0.50 25.66 -18.60
CA ARG A 222 -1.66 25.27 -19.41
C ARG A 222 -1.18 24.41 -20.56
N LEU A 223 -1.86 23.28 -20.79
CA LEU A 223 -1.67 22.53 -22.04
C LEU A 223 -2.43 23.23 -23.15
N ASP A 224 -1.81 23.36 -24.32
CA ASP A 224 -2.46 23.86 -25.53
C ASP A 224 -3.46 22.84 -26.04
N GLU A 225 -4.60 23.29 -26.57
CA GLU A 225 -5.63 22.39 -27.11
C GLU A 225 -5.15 21.54 -28.30
N SER A 226 -4.06 21.95 -28.96
CA SER A 226 -3.39 21.18 -30.01
C SER A 226 -2.52 20.04 -29.45
N CYS A 227 -2.26 19.98 -28.14
CA CYS A 227 -1.59 18.86 -27.47
C CYS A 227 -2.52 17.62 -27.39
N THR A 228 -3.11 17.21 -28.50
CA THR A 228 -3.73 15.89 -28.62
C THR A 228 -2.61 14.88 -28.72
N PHE A 229 -2.40 14.08 -27.68
CA PHE A 229 -1.49 12.95 -27.75
C PHE A 229 -1.98 12.04 -28.89
N PRO A 230 -1.16 11.76 -29.90
CA PRO A 230 -1.49 10.69 -30.83
C PRO A 230 -1.61 9.40 -29.99
N PRO A 231 -2.48 8.45 -30.36
CA PRO A 231 -2.56 7.18 -29.66
C PRO A 231 -1.21 6.49 -29.76
N VAL A 232 -0.39 6.67 -28.73
CA VAL A 232 0.92 6.03 -28.64
C VAL A 232 0.61 4.58 -28.30
N SER A 233 0.76 3.71 -29.30
CA SER A 233 0.80 2.28 -29.01
C SER A 233 1.95 2.05 -28.04
N TYR A 234 1.66 1.47 -26.88
CA TYR A 234 2.58 1.21 -25.77
C TYR A 234 3.86 0.43 -26.13
N THR A 235 4.03 0.02 -27.37
CA THR A 235 5.18 -0.73 -27.87
C THR A 235 6.46 0.08 -28.03
N HIS A 236 6.41 1.42 -27.97
CA HIS A 236 7.59 2.27 -28.20
C HIS A 236 8.28 2.82 -26.94
N LEU A 237 7.67 2.70 -25.75
CA LEU A 237 8.32 3.13 -24.50
C LEU A 237 9.31 2.10 -23.92
N ARG A 238 9.43 0.90 -24.52
CA ARG A 238 10.39 -0.14 -24.11
C ARG A 238 11.75 -0.06 -24.77
N ALA A 239 12.05 0.95 -25.55
CA ALA A 239 13.20 0.92 -26.47
C ALA A 239 14.35 1.84 -26.08
N HIS A 240 14.61 2.17 -24.84
CA HIS A 240 15.87 2.83 -24.44
C HIS A 240 16.27 2.50 -23.00
N GLU A 241 16.48 1.22 -22.71
CA GLU A 241 17.44 0.80 -21.70
C GLU A 241 18.57 0.07 -22.41
N THR A 242 19.59 0.82 -22.76
CA THR A 242 20.92 0.29 -23.06
C THR A 242 21.84 0.60 -21.91
#